data_ddbe305b2b2d8b1d35a7377c91791d99
#
_entry.id   ddbe305b2b2d8b1d35a7377c91791d99
#
_cell.length_a   1.000
_cell.length_b   1.000
_cell.length_c   1.000
_cell.angle_alpha   90.00
_cell.angle_beta   90.00
_cell.angle_gamma   90.00
#
_symmetry.space_group_name_H-M   'P 1'
#
loop_
_entity.id
_entity.type
_entity.pdbx_description
1 polymer ?
#
loop_
_entity_poly.entity_id
_entity_poly.type
_entity_poly.pdbx_seq_one_letter_code
_entity_poly.pdbx_strand_id
1 'polypeptide(L)'
;ICNTPFILQHSYEIEKHDHLLRFNFSPMLLQIAEDVASGEKKETEMSTAFHETIVQALVDGMKQLQQKFPHYNKKIVLSGGSFHNRYLKQRLIHCFTEAGFEVFTHRRIPCSDGGLSYGQLMVAAAKREEITCV
;
A
#
# COMPACT_ATOMS: atom_id res chain seq x y z
N ILE A 1 -3.66 3.23 14.84
CA ILE A 1 -2.55 2.40 15.33
C ILE A 1 -3.02 0.97 15.16
N CYS A 2 -2.38 0.24 14.25
CA CYS A 2 -2.62 -1.18 14.12
C CYS A 2 -2.18 -1.83 15.44
N ASN A 3 -3.11 -2.47 16.14
CA ASN A 3 -2.95 -2.92 17.54
C ASN A 3 -2.00 -4.13 17.71
N THR A 4 -0.96 -4.22 16.89
CA THR A 4 0.09 -5.23 17.06
C THR A 4 1.18 -4.66 17.96
N PRO A 5 1.57 -5.38 19.02
CA PRO A 5 2.55 -4.87 19.98
C PRO A 5 3.91 -4.69 19.31
N PHE A 6 4.49 -3.52 19.49
CA PHE A 6 5.88 -3.16 19.22
C PHE A 6 6.48 -3.74 17.93
N ILE A 7 6.02 -3.25 16.80
CA ILE A 7 6.77 -3.45 15.57
C ILE A 7 7.71 -2.26 15.45
N LEU A 8 8.99 -2.56 15.36
CA LEU A 8 10.03 -1.58 15.02
C LEU A 8 9.61 -0.87 13.74
N GLN A 9 9.55 0.46 13.76
CA GLN A 9 9.30 1.27 12.58
C GLN A 9 10.23 2.48 12.58
N HIS A 10 10.53 2.96 11.40
CA HIS A 10 11.28 4.20 11.19
C HIS A 10 10.34 5.40 11.10
N SER A 11 10.92 6.60 11.16
CA SER A 11 10.18 7.85 10.98
C SER A 11 9.85 8.10 9.52
N TYR A 12 8.69 8.70 9.27
CA TYR A 12 8.28 9.22 7.96
C TYR A 12 7.42 10.47 8.17
N GLU A 13 7.20 11.21 7.11
CA GLU A 13 6.37 12.41 7.13
C GLU A 13 5.30 12.32 6.04
N ILE A 14 4.11 12.87 6.30
CA ILE A 14 3.06 13.04 5.31
C ILE A 14 2.85 14.54 5.12
N GLU A 15 3.36 15.05 4.02
CA GLU A 15 3.25 16.46 3.63
C GLU A 15 1.95 16.69 2.87
N LYS A 16 1.28 17.79 3.18
CA LYS A 16 0.09 18.24 2.45
C LYS A 16 0.50 19.31 1.45
N HIS A 17 0.35 19.00 0.17
CA HIS A 17 0.59 19.91 -0.92
C HIS A 17 -0.71 20.10 -1.72
N ASP A 18 -1.36 21.27 -1.57
CA ASP A 18 -2.63 21.60 -2.21
C ASP A 18 -3.69 20.49 -2.03
N HIS A 19 -3.89 19.69 -3.06
CA HIS A 19 -4.85 18.59 -3.07
C HIS A 19 -4.20 17.20 -2.95
N LEU A 20 -2.86 17.14 -2.82
CA LEU A 20 -2.07 15.92 -2.79
C LEU A 20 -1.54 15.62 -1.38
N LEU A 21 -1.37 14.35 -1.08
CA LEU A 21 -0.54 13.88 0.02
C LEU A 21 0.76 13.35 -0.56
N ARG A 22 1.88 13.85 -0.05
CA ARG A 22 3.22 13.37 -0.39
C ARG A 22 3.79 12.61 0.79
N PHE A 23 4.26 11.41 0.56
CA PHE A 23 5.00 10.65 1.56
C PHE A 23 6.49 10.98 1.44
N ASN A 24 7.09 11.47 2.51
CA ASN A 24 8.52 11.71 2.62
C ASN A 24 9.14 10.60 3.47
N PHE A 25 9.87 9.71 2.82
CA PHE A 25 10.60 8.61 3.45
C PHE A 25 12.08 8.92 3.70
N SER A 26 12.53 10.15 3.50
CA SER A 26 13.93 10.54 3.75
C SER A 26 14.37 10.24 5.18
N PRO A 27 13.55 10.49 6.24
CA PRO A 27 13.94 10.13 7.60
C PRO A 27 14.17 8.62 7.78
N MET A 28 13.31 7.79 7.17
CA MET A 28 13.48 6.33 7.19
C MET A 28 14.79 5.90 6.52
N LEU A 29 15.11 6.48 5.36
CA LEU A 29 16.34 6.13 4.64
C LEU A 29 17.59 6.52 5.42
N LEU A 30 17.58 7.68 6.09
CA LEU A 30 18.68 8.11 6.97
C LEU A 30 18.85 7.16 8.14
N GLN A 31 17.77 6.79 8.82
CA GLN A 31 17.82 5.83 9.94
C GLN A 31 18.36 4.46 9.51
N ILE A 32 17.94 3.97 8.34
CA ILE A 32 18.47 2.70 7.80
C ILE A 32 19.98 2.83 7.54
N ALA A 33 20.43 3.94 6.96
CA ALA A 33 21.86 4.17 6.71
C ALA A 33 22.67 4.20 8.01
N GLU A 34 22.16 4.83 9.07
CA GLU A 34 22.75 4.87 10.40
C GLU A 34 22.79 3.47 11.04
N ASP A 35 21.68 2.72 10.96
CA ASP A 35 21.58 1.35 11.47
C ASP A 35 22.59 0.41 10.78
N VAL A 36 22.76 0.55 9.46
CA VAL A 36 23.77 -0.20 8.71
C VAL A 36 25.18 0.20 9.12
N ALA A 37 25.45 1.49 9.28
CA ALA A 37 26.77 2.00 9.65
C ALA A 37 27.19 1.59 11.07
N SER A 38 26.24 1.55 12.01
CA SER A 38 26.49 1.15 13.39
C SER A 38 26.71 -0.37 13.54
N GLY A 39 26.10 -1.16 12.70
CA GLY A 39 26.12 -2.63 12.77
C GLY A 39 25.42 -3.23 14.01
N GLU A 40 24.67 -2.41 14.75
CA GLU A 40 24.00 -2.83 15.99
C GLU A 40 22.72 -3.63 15.73
N LYS A 41 22.01 -3.31 14.64
CA LYS A 41 20.73 -3.96 14.29
C LYS A 41 20.92 -5.11 13.31
N LYS A 42 20.14 -6.16 13.49
CA LYS A 42 20.10 -7.27 12.54
C LYS A 42 19.39 -6.86 11.24
N GLU A 43 19.83 -7.41 10.13
CA GLU A 43 19.21 -7.18 8.80
C GLU A 43 17.69 -7.48 8.81
N THR A 44 17.28 -8.52 9.54
CA THR A 44 15.86 -8.89 9.68
C THR A 44 15.04 -7.84 10.41
N GLU A 45 15.62 -7.17 11.40
CA GLU A 45 14.98 -6.09 12.15
C GLU A 45 14.83 -4.85 11.29
N MET A 46 15.88 -4.47 10.57
CA MET A 46 15.87 -3.35 9.62
C MET A 46 14.85 -3.58 8.49
N SER A 47 14.85 -4.80 7.92
CA SER A 47 13.88 -5.17 6.88
C SER A 47 12.44 -5.12 7.39
N THR A 48 12.19 -5.60 8.60
CA THR A 48 10.86 -5.54 9.23
C THR A 48 10.44 -4.10 9.46
N ALA A 49 11.32 -3.28 10.04
CA ALA A 49 11.06 -1.87 10.29
C ALA A 49 10.74 -1.10 8.99
N PHE A 50 11.49 -1.36 7.93
CA PHE A 50 11.23 -0.80 6.60
C PHE A 50 9.80 -1.10 6.12
N HIS A 51 9.39 -2.37 6.12
CA HIS A 51 8.08 -2.78 5.65
C HIS A 51 6.95 -2.21 6.53
N GLU A 52 7.11 -2.26 7.85
CA GLU A 52 6.10 -1.72 8.77
C GLU A 52 5.97 -0.20 8.65
N THR A 53 7.06 0.52 8.39
CA THR A 53 7.01 1.97 8.11
C THR A 53 6.17 2.27 6.88
N ILE A 54 6.35 1.52 5.80
CA ILE A 54 5.54 1.68 4.58
C ILE A 54 4.06 1.36 4.86
N VAL A 55 3.79 0.26 5.58
CA VAL A 55 2.41 -0.12 5.95
C VAL A 55 1.75 1.00 6.74
N GLN A 56 2.41 1.51 7.79
CA GLN A 56 1.86 2.55 8.64
C GLN A 56 1.63 3.86 7.87
N ALA A 57 2.59 4.27 7.05
CA ALA A 57 2.48 5.47 6.21
C ALA A 57 1.25 5.39 5.28
N LEU A 58 1.05 4.26 4.62
CA LEU A 58 -0.09 4.06 3.72
C LEU A 58 -1.42 4.07 4.49
N VAL A 59 -1.48 3.45 5.66
CA VAL A 59 -2.69 3.44 6.50
C VAL A 59 -3.03 4.85 6.99
N ASP A 60 -2.03 5.61 7.43
CA ASP A 60 -2.24 6.98 7.91
C ASP A 60 -2.62 7.93 6.77
N GLY A 61 -2.01 7.77 5.60
CA GLY A 61 -2.39 8.51 4.41
C GLY A 61 -3.84 8.25 4.02
N MET A 62 -4.28 6.98 4.02
CA MET A 62 -5.65 6.62 3.70
C MET A 62 -6.65 7.13 4.73
N LYS A 63 -6.32 7.13 6.03
CA LYS A 63 -7.14 7.75 7.07
C LYS A 63 -7.30 9.25 6.84
N GLN A 64 -6.22 9.97 6.50
CA GLN A 64 -6.28 11.39 6.18
C GLN A 64 -7.15 11.67 4.95
N LEU A 65 -7.02 10.85 3.88
CA LEU A 65 -7.87 10.96 2.70
C LEU A 65 -9.34 10.70 3.03
N GLN A 66 -9.65 9.69 3.85
CA GLN A 66 -11.01 9.41 4.29
C GLN A 66 -11.63 10.55 5.10
N GLN A 67 -10.84 11.23 5.93
CA GLN A 67 -11.29 12.43 6.66
C GLN A 67 -11.59 13.59 5.71
N LYS A 68 -10.74 13.79 4.70
CA LYS A 68 -10.91 14.85 3.69
C LYS A 68 -12.07 14.57 2.74
N PHE A 69 -12.33 13.31 2.44
CA PHE A 69 -13.34 12.86 1.49
C PHE A 69 -14.27 11.80 2.11
N PRO A 70 -15.13 12.18 3.06
CA PRO A 70 -15.99 11.24 3.80
C PRO A 70 -17.04 10.55 2.93
N HIS A 71 -17.34 11.09 1.74
CA HIS A 71 -18.34 10.53 0.81
C HIS A 71 -17.83 9.29 0.05
N TYR A 72 -16.50 9.10 -0.04
CA TYR A 72 -15.96 7.91 -0.69
C TYR A 72 -16.19 6.67 0.18
N ASN A 73 -16.57 5.58 -0.50
CA ASN A 73 -16.68 4.30 0.19
C ASN A 73 -15.30 3.87 0.71
N LYS A 74 -15.29 3.15 1.83
CA LYS A 74 -14.05 2.66 2.45
C LYS A 74 -13.54 1.40 1.74
N LYS A 75 -13.43 1.43 0.41
CA LYS A 75 -12.94 0.31 -0.41
C LYS A 75 -11.55 0.59 -0.92
N ILE A 76 -10.63 -0.36 -0.72
CA ILE A 76 -9.24 -0.29 -1.16
C ILE A 76 -8.93 -1.48 -2.05
N VAL A 77 -8.29 -1.24 -3.17
CA VAL A 77 -7.77 -2.29 -4.06
C VAL A 77 -6.25 -2.28 -3.99
N LEU A 78 -5.65 -3.41 -3.65
CA LEU A 78 -4.20 -3.60 -3.68
C LEU A 78 -3.80 -4.28 -4.98
N SER A 79 -3.09 -3.53 -5.84
CA SER A 79 -2.61 -3.97 -7.15
C SER A 79 -1.20 -3.45 -7.43
N GLY A 80 -0.47 -4.14 -8.31
CA GLY A 80 0.90 -3.81 -8.66
C GLY A 80 1.92 -4.85 -8.21
N GLY A 81 3.11 -4.83 -8.82
CA GLY A 81 4.17 -5.81 -8.60
C GLY A 81 4.67 -5.90 -7.16
N SER A 82 4.62 -4.80 -6.40
CA SER A 82 5.00 -4.77 -4.98
C SER A 82 4.21 -5.76 -4.11
N PHE A 83 2.99 -6.13 -4.53
CA PHE A 83 2.14 -7.08 -3.79
C PHE A 83 2.47 -8.56 -4.05
N HIS A 84 3.52 -8.86 -4.82
CA HIS A 84 4.21 -10.15 -4.76
C HIS A 84 4.93 -10.34 -3.42
N ASN A 85 5.32 -9.25 -2.76
CA ASN A 85 5.80 -9.30 -1.38
C ASN A 85 4.64 -9.71 -0.45
N ARG A 86 4.71 -10.97 -0.02
CA ARG A 86 3.66 -11.60 0.79
C ARG A 86 3.50 -10.93 2.15
N TYR A 87 4.60 -10.53 2.77
CA TYR A 87 4.58 -9.84 4.06
C TYR A 87 3.85 -8.50 3.95
N LEU A 88 4.28 -7.64 3.02
CA LEU A 88 3.68 -6.32 2.79
C LEU A 88 2.17 -6.43 2.50
N LYS A 89 1.79 -7.36 1.62
CA LYS A 89 0.38 -7.58 1.28
C LYS A 89 -0.46 -7.99 2.49
N GLN A 90 0.00 -8.97 3.28
CA GLN A 90 -0.73 -9.46 4.44
C GLN A 90 -0.87 -8.40 5.52
N ARG A 91 0.19 -7.64 5.77
CA ARG A 91 0.17 -6.55 6.75
C ARG A 91 -0.77 -5.43 6.35
N LEU A 92 -0.75 -5.00 5.08
CA LEU A 92 -1.67 -3.97 4.59
C LEU A 92 -3.13 -4.43 4.66
N ILE A 93 -3.44 -5.68 4.26
CA ILE A 93 -4.80 -6.22 4.39
C ILE A 93 -5.26 -6.14 5.85
N HIS A 94 -4.43 -6.61 6.77
CA HIS A 94 -4.75 -6.61 8.19
C HIS A 94 -4.98 -5.18 8.72
N CYS A 95 -4.01 -4.28 8.53
CA CYS A 95 -4.09 -2.92 9.07
C CYS A 95 -5.20 -2.07 8.44
N PHE A 96 -5.47 -2.21 7.14
CA PHE A 96 -6.60 -1.54 6.52
C PHE A 96 -7.94 -2.08 7.00
N THR A 97 -8.06 -3.40 7.19
CA THR A 97 -9.29 -4.01 7.74
C THR A 97 -9.55 -3.53 9.16
N GLU A 98 -8.54 -3.48 10.02
CA GLU A 98 -8.66 -2.90 11.37
C GLU A 98 -9.01 -1.40 11.35
N ALA A 99 -8.55 -0.68 10.35
CA ALA A 99 -8.90 0.73 10.14
C ALA A 99 -10.32 0.92 9.56
N GLY A 100 -11.05 -0.17 9.34
CA GLY A 100 -12.44 -0.16 8.85
C GLY A 100 -12.57 -0.04 7.35
N PHE A 101 -11.55 -0.38 6.58
CA PHE A 101 -11.60 -0.46 5.11
C PHE A 101 -11.93 -1.87 4.64
N GLU A 102 -12.69 -1.97 3.56
CA GLU A 102 -12.89 -3.21 2.81
C GLU A 102 -11.76 -3.36 1.78
N VAL A 103 -10.96 -4.43 1.88
CA VAL A 103 -9.74 -4.60 1.08
C VAL A 103 -9.92 -5.67 0.02
N PHE A 104 -9.66 -5.29 -1.23
CA PHE A 104 -9.71 -6.17 -2.39
C PHE A 104 -8.30 -6.45 -2.91
N THR A 105 -8.06 -7.69 -3.30
CA THR A 105 -6.78 -8.13 -3.90
C THR A 105 -7.04 -9.04 -5.09
N HIS A 106 -6.07 -9.14 -5.98
CA HIS A 106 -6.09 -10.10 -7.07
C HIS A 106 -6.08 -11.54 -6.54
N ARG A 107 -6.97 -12.39 -7.05
CA ARG A 107 -7.09 -13.81 -6.68
C ARG A 107 -6.78 -14.77 -7.81
N ARG A 108 -7.24 -14.46 -9.03
CA ARG A 108 -7.14 -15.34 -10.22
C ARG A 108 -6.16 -14.83 -11.27
N ILE A 109 -5.86 -13.55 -11.24
CA ILE A 109 -5.02 -12.85 -12.21
C ILE A 109 -3.82 -12.30 -11.45
N PRO A 110 -2.60 -12.33 -12.02
CA PRO A 110 -1.44 -11.70 -11.41
C PRO A 110 -1.68 -10.22 -11.12
N CYS A 111 -1.19 -9.75 -9.98
CA CYS A 111 -1.31 -8.33 -9.58
C CYS A 111 -0.30 -7.40 -10.26
N SER A 112 0.56 -7.94 -11.13
CA SER A 112 1.60 -7.24 -11.88
C SER A 112 1.28 -7.17 -13.39
N ASP A 113 2.25 -6.79 -14.18
CA ASP A 113 2.15 -6.64 -15.65
C ASP A 113 1.59 -7.89 -16.36
N GLY A 114 1.78 -9.08 -15.79
CA GLY A 114 1.15 -10.31 -16.29
C GLY A 114 -0.38 -10.29 -16.31
N GLY A 115 -1.02 -9.38 -15.57
CA GLY A 115 -2.47 -9.18 -15.59
C GLY A 115 -2.96 -8.16 -16.62
N LEU A 116 -2.06 -7.38 -17.22
CA LEU A 116 -2.41 -6.27 -18.13
C LEU A 116 -3.12 -6.75 -19.39
N SER A 117 -2.60 -7.78 -20.04
CA SER A 117 -3.19 -8.35 -21.28
C SER A 117 -4.60 -8.88 -21.07
N TYR A 118 -4.84 -9.50 -19.90
CA TYR A 118 -6.18 -9.92 -19.52
C TYR A 118 -7.13 -8.73 -19.34
N GLY A 119 -6.68 -7.68 -18.64
CA GLY A 119 -7.45 -6.46 -18.48
C GLY A 119 -7.79 -5.79 -19.80
N GLN A 120 -6.83 -5.71 -20.73
CA GLN A 120 -7.05 -5.20 -22.08
C GLN A 120 -8.08 -6.03 -22.86
N LEU A 121 -8.00 -7.36 -22.76
CA LEU A 121 -8.98 -8.25 -23.40
C LEU A 121 -10.38 -8.03 -22.84
N MET A 122 -10.54 -7.87 -21.53
CA MET A 122 -11.84 -7.61 -20.91
C MET A 122 -12.43 -6.28 -21.35
N VAL A 123 -11.62 -5.22 -21.43
CA VAL A 123 -12.06 -3.91 -21.95
C VAL A 123 -12.48 -4.00 -23.42
N ALA A 124 -11.72 -4.73 -24.24
CA ALA A 124 -12.05 -4.94 -25.66
C ALA A 124 -13.36 -5.74 -25.84
N ALA A 125 -13.58 -6.77 -25.01
CA ALA A 125 -14.81 -7.55 -25.01
C ALA A 125 -16.04 -6.69 -24.64
N ALA A 126 -15.95 -5.91 -23.56
CA ALA A 126 -17.02 -5.02 -23.14
C ALA A 126 -17.39 -3.98 -24.22
N LYS A 127 -16.39 -3.35 -24.84
CA LYS A 127 -16.62 -2.41 -25.94
C LYS A 127 -17.26 -3.06 -27.16
N ARG A 128 -16.99 -4.34 -27.45
CA ARG A 128 -17.58 -5.08 -28.54
C ARG A 128 -19.09 -5.34 -28.33
N GLU A 129 -19.48 -5.61 -27.09
CA GLU A 129 -20.89 -5.76 -26.70
C GLU A 129 -21.68 -4.45 -26.91
N GLU A 130 -21.10 -3.29 -26.60
CA GLU A 130 -21.69 -1.99 -26.81
C GLU A 130 -21.91 -1.69 -28.32
N ILE A 131 -21.04 -2.18 -29.21
CA ILE A 131 -21.13 -1.97 -30.67
C ILE A 131 -22.16 -2.90 -31.28
N THR A 132 -22.47 -4.05 -30.73
CA THR A 132 -23.46 -5.00 -31.25
C THR A 132 -24.90 -4.68 -30.84
N CYS A 133 -25.14 -3.69 -30.03
CA CYS A 133 -26.47 -3.21 -29.61
C CYS A 133 -26.99 -2.01 -30.42
N VAL A 134 -26.45 -1.76 -31.66
CA VAL A 134 -26.91 -0.71 -32.56
C VAL A 134 -27.66 -1.34 -33.74
#